data_f995359d4ad6a249f205a19a0e3bc269
#
_entry.id   f995359d4ad6a249f205a19a0e3bc269
#
_cell.length_a   1.000
_cell.length_b   1.000
_cell.length_c   1.000
_cell.angle_alpha   90.00
_cell.angle_beta   90.00
_cell.angle_gamma   90.00
#
_symmetry.space_group_name_H-M   'P 1'
#
loop_
_entity.id
_entity.type
_entity.pdbx_description
1 polymer ?
#
loop_
_entity_poly.entity_id
_entity_poly.type
_entity_poly.pdbx_seq_one_letter_code
_entity_poly.pdbx_strand_id
1 'polypeptide(L)'
;MAATLRTDIGRVRRQNEDAAWMDESRGVFAVADGMGGHLAGEVASSMAMDAVRELAGSDARPGIGAMRSAVQRAHNAILAHAGTHRECAGMGTTLSLMWRAGRFMYIAHVGDSRIYRLRDGSLEQITQDHSLVAELVRAGLITAEEARRHPRRNIITRALGTQGDNTPDLLAADNRPGDLWLLCTDGLTGMVPDDEIERTLLSLPLEEAVDRLLGLALEAGGSDNVTLILYLDEEDSTWNRD
;
A
#
# COMPACT_ATOMS: atom_id res chain seq x y z
N MET A 1 8.99 -17.48 6.42
CA MET A 1 8.25 -16.27 5.98
C MET A 1 6.79 -16.56 6.20
N ALA A 2 6.05 -15.62 6.77
CA ALA A 2 4.60 -15.74 6.93
C ALA A 2 3.95 -14.44 6.47
N ALA A 3 2.95 -14.52 5.60
CA ALA A 3 2.20 -13.37 5.15
C ALA A 3 0.70 -13.67 5.14
N THR A 4 -0.10 -12.65 5.40
CA THR A 4 -1.55 -12.74 5.38
C THR A 4 -2.14 -11.48 4.78
N LEU A 5 -3.27 -11.62 4.07
CA LEU A 5 -3.96 -10.55 3.37
C LEU A 5 -5.44 -10.56 3.76
N ARG A 6 -6.00 -9.35 3.97
CA ARG A 6 -7.45 -9.14 4.05
C ARG A 6 -7.85 -7.96 3.19
N THR A 7 -9.02 -8.09 2.62
CA THR A 7 -9.69 -7.00 1.90
C THR A 7 -11.18 -7.06 2.20
N ASP A 8 -11.79 -5.91 2.41
CA ASP A 8 -13.22 -5.77 2.70
C ASP A 8 -13.77 -4.51 2.03
N ILE A 9 -15.00 -4.58 1.53
CA ILE A 9 -15.67 -3.46 0.87
C ILE A 9 -15.98 -2.30 1.82
N GLY A 10 -15.92 -2.55 3.13
CA GLY A 10 -16.40 -1.60 4.13
C GLY A 10 -17.91 -1.60 4.30
N ARG A 11 -18.44 -0.61 5.02
CA ARG A 11 -19.85 -0.53 5.36
C ARG A 11 -20.65 0.47 4.51
N VAL A 12 -19.96 1.32 3.76
CA VAL A 12 -20.56 2.46 3.05
C VAL A 12 -20.42 2.31 1.53
N ARG A 13 -19.31 1.79 1.06
CA ARG A 13 -19.03 1.61 -0.37
C ARG A 13 -19.92 0.50 -0.95
N ARG A 14 -20.18 0.56 -2.25
CA ARG A 14 -20.97 -0.46 -2.97
C ARG A 14 -20.09 -1.43 -3.75
N GLN A 15 -18.83 -1.07 -3.95
CA GLN A 15 -17.84 -1.83 -4.69
C GLN A 15 -16.50 -1.73 -3.94
N ASN A 16 -15.68 -2.76 -4.10
CA ASN A 16 -14.32 -2.73 -3.62
C ASN A 16 -13.42 -2.32 -4.77
N GLU A 17 -12.90 -1.10 -4.73
CA GLU A 17 -11.97 -0.55 -5.72
C GLU A 17 -10.50 -0.77 -5.30
N ASP A 18 -10.27 -1.30 -4.11
CA ASP A 18 -8.96 -1.76 -3.67
C ASP A 18 -8.54 -3.04 -4.40
N ALA A 19 -7.24 -3.18 -4.62
CA ALA A 19 -6.63 -4.43 -5.05
C ALA A 19 -5.36 -4.71 -4.26
N ALA A 20 -5.09 -6.00 -4.05
CA ALA A 20 -3.86 -6.44 -3.42
C ALA A 20 -3.33 -7.71 -4.06
N TRP A 21 -2.03 -7.91 -3.98
CA TRP A 21 -1.39 -9.13 -4.43
C TRP A 21 -0.13 -9.42 -3.62
N MET A 22 0.11 -10.71 -3.38
CA MET A 22 1.34 -11.15 -2.72
C MET A 22 1.85 -12.47 -3.30
N ASP A 23 3.17 -12.61 -3.31
CA ASP A 23 3.89 -13.86 -3.58
C ASP A 23 4.98 -14.00 -2.53
N GLU A 24 4.71 -14.80 -1.50
CA GLU A 24 5.65 -15.06 -0.41
C GLU A 24 6.94 -15.69 -0.91
N SER A 25 6.85 -16.60 -1.88
CA SER A 25 8.01 -17.33 -2.41
C SER A 25 9.02 -16.41 -3.08
N ARG A 26 8.55 -15.30 -3.64
CA ARG A 26 9.35 -14.26 -4.29
C ARG A 26 9.54 -13.02 -3.41
N GLY A 27 8.85 -12.96 -2.28
CA GLY A 27 8.90 -11.84 -1.34
C GLY A 27 8.32 -10.54 -1.92
N VAL A 28 7.27 -10.64 -2.73
CA VAL A 28 6.61 -9.48 -3.38
C VAL A 28 5.23 -9.26 -2.78
N PHE A 29 4.95 -8.03 -2.39
CA PHE A 29 3.70 -7.62 -1.76
C PHE A 29 3.26 -6.28 -2.32
N ALA A 30 1.96 -6.11 -2.62
CA ALA A 30 1.45 -4.86 -3.15
C ALA A 30 -0.01 -4.63 -2.73
N VAL A 31 -0.33 -3.35 -2.48
CA VAL A 31 -1.69 -2.85 -2.33
C VAL A 31 -1.89 -1.65 -3.25
N ALA A 32 -3.10 -1.47 -3.74
CA ALA A 32 -3.51 -0.36 -4.57
C ALA A 32 -4.94 0.05 -4.23
N ASP A 33 -5.18 1.34 -4.08
CA ASP A 33 -6.48 1.95 -3.87
C ASP A 33 -6.93 2.60 -5.17
N GLY A 34 -8.00 2.07 -5.73
CA GLY A 34 -8.53 2.50 -7.01
C GLY A 34 -9.47 3.69 -6.87
N MET A 35 -9.32 4.68 -7.73
CA MET A 35 -10.18 5.85 -7.77
C MET A 35 -10.74 6.08 -9.15
N GLY A 36 -12.00 6.50 -9.20
CA GLY A 36 -12.72 6.81 -10.43
C GLY A 36 -14.22 6.74 -10.24
N GLY A 37 -14.96 7.17 -11.26
CA GLY A 37 -16.42 7.02 -11.24
C GLY A 37 -16.83 5.60 -11.65
N HIS A 38 -17.87 5.03 -11.03
CA HIS A 38 -18.41 3.70 -11.33
C HIS A 38 -17.38 2.56 -11.14
N LEU A 39 -17.08 1.77 -12.18
CA LEU A 39 -16.16 0.63 -12.15
C LEU A 39 -14.69 1.02 -12.41
N ALA A 40 -14.40 2.29 -12.61
CA ALA A 40 -13.12 2.73 -13.14
C ALA A 40 -11.98 2.56 -12.11
N GLY A 41 -12.24 2.72 -10.81
CA GLY A 41 -11.25 2.52 -9.76
C GLY A 41 -10.81 1.06 -9.65
N GLU A 42 -11.75 0.11 -9.65
CA GLU A 42 -11.48 -1.33 -9.61
C GLU A 42 -10.62 -1.76 -10.82
N VAL A 43 -10.90 -1.24 -12.01
CA VAL A 43 -10.10 -1.53 -13.21
C VAL A 43 -8.67 -1.00 -13.04
N ALA A 44 -8.51 0.22 -12.56
CA ALA A 44 -7.18 0.83 -12.38
C ALA A 44 -6.32 0.08 -11.37
N SER A 45 -6.86 -0.24 -10.19
CA SER A 45 -6.15 -0.99 -9.14
C SER A 45 -5.80 -2.42 -9.59
N SER A 46 -6.73 -3.09 -10.30
CA SER A 46 -6.47 -4.42 -10.87
C SER A 46 -5.34 -4.40 -11.90
N MET A 47 -5.30 -3.41 -12.80
CA MET A 47 -4.22 -3.25 -13.79
C MET A 47 -2.87 -2.95 -13.13
N ALA A 48 -2.85 -2.25 -12.00
CA ALA A 48 -1.63 -2.08 -11.21
C ALA A 48 -1.12 -3.42 -10.66
N MET A 49 -2.03 -4.28 -10.16
CA MET A 49 -1.66 -5.63 -9.72
C MET A 49 -1.17 -6.52 -10.87
N ASP A 50 -1.71 -6.37 -12.09
CA ASP A 50 -1.21 -7.10 -13.26
C ASP A 50 0.24 -6.74 -13.57
N ALA A 51 0.60 -5.46 -13.54
CA ALA A 51 1.98 -5.02 -13.71
C ALA A 51 2.93 -5.55 -12.62
N VAL A 52 2.44 -5.69 -11.38
CA VAL A 52 3.19 -6.31 -10.27
C VAL A 52 3.38 -7.80 -10.50
N ARG A 53 2.34 -8.53 -10.95
CA ARG A 53 2.43 -9.96 -11.31
C ARG A 53 3.42 -10.21 -12.45
N GLU A 54 3.40 -9.36 -13.47
CA GLU A 54 4.37 -9.42 -14.57
C GLU A 54 5.81 -9.22 -14.08
N LEU A 55 6.03 -8.22 -13.19
CA LEU A 55 7.33 -8.01 -12.57
C LEU A 55 7.78 -9.26 -11.82
N ALA A 56 6.94 -9.79 -10.94
CA ALA A 56 7.24 -10.97 -10.14
C ALA A 56 7.47 -12.23 -11.02
N GLY A 57 6.71 -12.37 -12.11
CA GLY A 57 6.85 -13.48 -13.07
C GLY A 57 8.07 -13.41 -14.00
N SER A 58 8.74 -12.26 -14.07
CA SER A 58 9.90 -12.03 -14.93
C SER A 58 11.21 -12.55 -14.31
N ASP A 59 12.29 -12.56 -15.12
CA ASP A 59 13.66 -12.81 -14.64
C ASP A 59 14.29 -11.56 -13.97
N ALA A 60 13.51 -10.53 -13.69
CA ALA A 60 14.00 -9.32 -13.05
C ALA A 60 14.50 -9.61 -11.63
N ARG A 61 15.63 -9.00 -11.28
CA ARG A 61 16.14 -9.06 -9.92
C ARG A 61 15.55 -7.92 -9.09
N PRO A 62 15.26 -8.16 -7.80
CA PRO A 62 14.82 -7.09 -6.90
C PRO A 62 15.79 -5.91 -6.91
N GLY A 63 15.25 -4.70 -7.02
CA GLY A 63 16.05 -3.49 -7.03
C GLY A 63 15.27 -2.27 -7.50
N ILE A 64 15.79 -1.10 -7.23
CA ILE A 64 15.16 0.21 -7.55
C ILE A 64 14.75 0.31 -9.04
N GLY A 65 15.58 -0.21 -9.95
CA GLY A 65 15.30 -0.18 -11.39
C GLY A 65 14.07 -1.03 -11.77
N ALA A 66 13.94 -2.22 -11.20
CA ALA A 66 12.79 -3.10 -11.41
C ALA A 66 11.50 -2.49 -10.84
N MET A 67 11.58 -1.92 -9.63
CA MET A 67 10.47 -1.22 -8.99
C MET A 67 9.97 -0.04 -9.82
N ARG A 68 10.88 0.82 -10.28
CA ARG A 68 10.55 1.93 -11.19
C ARG A 68 9.87 1.45 -12.47
N SER A 69 10.39 0.38 -13.07
CA SER A 69 9.84 -0.18 -14.31
C SER A 69 8.42 -0.73 -14.12
N ALA A 70 8.12 -1.37 -12.98
CA ALA A 70 6.78 -1.85 -12.67
C ALA A 70 5.78 -0.70 -12.55
N VAL A 71 6.13 0.35 -11.78
CA VAL A 71 5.30 1.56 -11.64
C VAL A 71 5.03 2.22 -13.00
N GLN A 72 6.06 2.37 -13.83
CA GLN A 72 5.90 2.99 -15.15
C GLN A 72 5.02 2.15 -16.09
N ARG A 73 5.14 0.80 -16.04
CA ARG A 73 4.25 -0.09 -16.82
C ARG A 73 2.81 0.03 -16.35
N ALA A 74 2.56 -0.01 -15.04
CA ALA A 74 1.24 0.17 -14.47
C ALA A 74 0.62 1.50 -14.93
N HIS A 75 1.35 2.61 -14.75
CA HIS A 75 0.89 3.93 -15.15
C HIS A 75 0.52 3.99 -16.65
N ASN A 76 1.42 3.51 -17.53
CA ASN A 76 1.20 3.56 -18.96
C ASN A 76 0.01 2.69 -19.40
N ALA A 77 -0.13 1.50 -18.81
CA ALA A 77 -1.24 0.59 -19.10
C ALA A 77 -2.59 1.21 -18.71
N ILE A 78 -2.69 1.76 -17.49
CA ILE A 78 -3.90 2.41 -16.99
C ILE A 78 -4.26 3.62 -17.86
N LEU A 79 -3.29 4.47 -18.17
CA LEU A 79 -3.51 5.67 -18.99
C LEU A 79 -3.96 5.30 -20.41
N ALA A 80 -3.35 4.28 -21.02
CA ALA A 80 -3.72 3.80 -22.36
C ALA A 80 -5.15 3.23 -22.36
N HIS A 81 -5.52 2.46 -21.33
CA HIS A 81 -6.86 1.89 -21.18
C HIS A 81 -7.91 3.00 -21.02
N ALA A 82 -7.67 3.97 -20.12
CA ALA A 82 -8.55 5.12 -19.94
C ALA A 82 -8.76 5.96 -21.23
N GLY A 83 -7.73 6.01 -22.09
CA GLY A 83 -7.79 6.71 -23.37
C GLY A 83 -8.66 6.03 -24.43
N THR A 84 -8.93 4.73 -24.30
CA THR A 84 -9.70 3.93 -25.26
C THR A 84 -11.08 3.52 -24.76
N HIS A 85 -11.33 3.60 -23.44
CA HIS A 85 -12.57 3.20 -22.78
C HIS A 85 -13.18 4.41 -22.05
N ARG A 86 -14.24 4.98 -22.62
CA ARG A 86 -14.87 6.22 -22.10
C ARG A 86 -15.40 6.07 -20.68
N GLU A 87 -15.88 4.87 -20.32
CA GLU A 87 -16.36 4.53 -18.97
C GLU A 87 -15.24 4.54 -17.93
N CYS A 88 -13.98 4.41 -18.36
CA CYS A 88 -12.79 4.43 -17.52
C CYS A 88 -12.06 5.80 -17.57
N ALA A 89 -12.67 6.82 -18.20
CA ALA A 89 -12.02 8.12 -18.33
C ALA A 89 -11.74 8.76 -16.95
N GLY A 90 -10.49 9.13 -16.73
CA GLY A 90 -10.05 9.74 -15.48
C GLY A 90 -9.83 8.76 -14.32
N MET A 91 -9.84 7.44 -14.58
CA MET A 91 -9.46 6.44 -13.57
C MET A 91 -8.00 6.60 -13.15
N GLY A 92 -7.73 6.21 -11.94
CA GLY A 92 -6.38 6.17 -11.38
C GLY A 92 -6.31 5.23 -10.20
N THR A 93 -5.11 5.05 -9.67
CA THR A 93 -4.91 4.23 -8.47
C THR A 93 -3.65 4.65 -7.73
N THR A 94 -3.61 4.41 -6.44
CA THR A 94 -2.37 4.36 -5.67
C THR A 94 -1.59 3.09 -6.01
N LEU A 95 -0.35 2.99 -5.59
CA LEU A 95 0.41 1.74 -5.56
C LEU A 95 1.47 1.81 -4.46
N SER A 96 1.39 0.90 -3.51
CA SER A 96 2.46 0.61 -2.55
C SER A 96 2.96 -0.81 -2.81
N LEU A 97 4.17 -0.91 -3.39
CA LEU A 97 4.82 -2.15 -3.79
C LEU A 97 6.08 -2.37 -2.97
N MET A 98 6.23 -3.57 -2.43
CA MET A 98 7.37 -4.00 -1.64
C MET A 98 7.96 -5.29 -2.21
N TRP A 99 9.30 -5.38 -2.33
CA TRP A 99 10.02 -6.55 -2.81
C TRP A 99 11.23 -6.86 -1.93
N ARG A 100 11.18 -8.01 -1.26
CA ARG A 100 12.25 -8.49 -0.39
C ARG A 100 13.43 -9.01 -1.20
N ALA A 101 14.64 -8.62 -0.83
CA ALA A 101 15.89 -9.14 -1.38
C ALA A 101 16.96 -9.24 -0.29
N GLY A 102 17.04 -10.39 0.34
CA GLY A 102 17.96 -10.61 1.46
C GLY A 102 17.71 -9.60 2.59
N ARG A 103 18.74 -8.80 2.91
CA ARG A 103 18.68 -7.75 3.95
C ARG A 103 18.04 -6.43 3.49
N PHE A 104 17.49 -6.37 2.30
CA PHE A 104 16.85 -5.16 1.79
C PHE A 104 15.39 -5.41 1.46
N MET A 105 14.58 -4.41 1.74
CA MET A 105 13.22 -4.27 1.27
C MET A 105 13.20 -3.12 0.26
N TYR A 106 13.03 -3.44 -1.02
CA TYR A 106 12.84 -2.42 -2.05
C TYR A 106 11.37 -2.01 -2.08
N ILE A 107 11.12 -0.71 -2.12
CA ILE A 107 9.78 -0.12 -2.06
C ILE A 107 9.62 0.84 -3.22
N ALA A 108 8.46 0.78 -3.88
CA ALA A 108 7.96 1.82 -4.76
C ALA A 108 6.58 2.26 -4.27
N HIS A 109 6.39 3.57 -4.15
CA HIS A 109 5.18 4.12 -3.56
C HIS A 109 4.67 5.32 -4.36
N VAL A 110 3.35 5.30 -4.66
CA VAL A 110 2.59 6.41 -5.25
C VAL A 110 1.21 6.45 -4.58
N GLY A 111 0.83 7.58 -4.00
CA GLY A 111 -0.47 7.78 -3.36
C GLY A 111 -0.39 7.94 -1.85
N ASP A 112 -1.45 7.59 -1.14
CA ASP A 112 -1.62 7.71 0.31
C ASP A 112 -1.92 6.37 1.02
N SER A 113 -1.86 5.26 0.28
CA SER A 113 -1.67 3.93 0.90
C SER A 113 -0.34 3.90 1.63
N ARG A 114 -0.20 3.10 2.67
CA ARG A 114 1.00 3.17 3.51
C ARG A 114 1.73 1.85 3.64
N ILE A 115 3.04 1.93 3.88
CA ILE A 115 3.88 0.82 4.34
C ILE A 115 4.49 1.20 5.68
N TYR A 116 4.27 0.32 6.66
CA TYR A 116 4.86 0.43 7.99
C TYR A 116 5.81 -0.74 8.25
N ARG A 117 6.74 -0.52 9.15
CA ARG A 117 7.59 -1.55 9.74
C ARG A 117 7.46 -1.51 11.25
N LEU A 118 7.15 -2.65 11.88
CA LEU A 118 7.28 -2.84 13.32
C LEU A 118 8.60 -3.54 13.59
N ARG A 119 9.47 -2.90 14.35
CA ARG A 119 10.79 -3.39 14.78
C ARG A 119 11.08 -2.98 16.21
N ASP A 120 11.62 -3.86 17.01
CA ASP A 120 12.01 -3.58 18.40
C ASP A 120 10.89 -2.93 19.23
N GLY A 121 9.64 -3.30 18.97
CA GLY A 121 8.47 -2.79 19.69
C GLY A 121 7.97 -1.42 19.23
N SER A 122 8.47 -0.87 18.11
CA SER A 122 8.08 0.44 17.58
C SER A 122 7.61 0.34 16.14
N LEU A 123 6.45 0.94 15.86
CA LEU A 123 5.88 1.08 14.52
C LEU A 123 6.43 2.34 13.83
N GLU A 124 6.95 2.18 12.65
CA GLU A 124 7.48 3.26 11.83
C GLU A 124 6.77 3.29 10.47
N GLN A 125 6.20 4.42 10.07
CA GLN A 125 5.73 4.61 8.70
C GLN A 125 6.93 4.81 7.77
N ILE A 126 7.12 3.93 6.81
CA ILE A 126 8.26 3.96 5.87
C ILE A 126 7.96 4.82 4.64
N THR A 127 6.72 4.85 4.18
CA THR A 127 6.27 5.67 3.04
C THR A 127 5.82 7.06 3.52
N GLN A 128 5.80 8.01 2.59
CA GLN A 128 5.23 9.34 2.84
C GLN A 128 4.01 9.53 1.96
N ASP A 129 2.87 9.89 2.57
CA ASP A 129 1.63 10.09 1.82
C ASP A 129 1.77 11.21 0.78
N HIS A 130 1.35 10.93 -0.44
CA HIS A 130 1.19 11.92 -1.50
C HIS A 130 -0.23 12.49 -1.45
N SER A 131 -0.53 13.24 -0.39
CA SER A 131 -1.81 13.89 -0.19
C SER A 131 -1.62 15.38 0.16
N LEU A 132 -2.64 16.18 -0.16
CA LEU A 132 -2.63 17.61 0.17
C LEU A 132 -2.34 17.85 1.66
N VAL A 133 -2.98 17.10 2.54
CA VAL A 133 -2.82 17.29 3.98
C VAL A 133 -1.43 16.89 4.46
N ALA A 134 -0.85 15.84 3.88
CA ALA A 134 0.53 15.45 4.21
C ALA A 134 1.55 16.52 3.77
N GLU A 135 1.31 17.18 2.63
CA GLU A 135 2.14 18.31 2.19
C GLU A 135 2.00 19.51 3.14
N LEU A 136 0.78 19.83 3.61
CA LEU A 136 0.55 20.91 4.58
C LEU A 136 1.21 20.63 5.93
N VAL A 137 1.19 19.38 6.40
CA VAL A 137 1.91 18.97 7.62
C VAL A 137 3.41 19.14 7.45
N ARG A 138 3.99 18.65 6.34
CA ARG A 138 5.43 18.81 6.05
C ARG A 138 5.87 20.28 5.95
N ALA A 139 5.00 21.13 5.44
CA ALA A 139 5.23 22.57 5.37
C ALA A 139 5.04 23.28 6.74
N GLY A 140 4.65 22.57 7.79
CA GLY A 140 4.38 23.12 9.11
C GLY A 140 3.14 24.02 9.16
N LEU A 141 2.23 23.90 8.18
CA LEU A 141 1.03 24.74 8.08
C LEU A 141 -0.14 24.19 8.91
N ILE A 142 -0.18 22.89 9.13
CA ILE A 142 -1.13 22.19 10.00
C ILE A 142 -0.42 21.08 10.78
N THR A 143 -0.99 20.68 11.90
CA THR A 143 -0.54 19.51 12.67
C THR A 143 -1.07 18.21 12.07
N ALA A 144 -0.48 17.07 12.45
CA ALA A 144 -0.98 15.75 12.04
C ALA A 144 -2.42 15.49 12.53
N GLU A 145 -2.80 16.02 13.71
CA GLU A 145 -4.15 15.89 14.22
C GLU A 145 -5.16 16.71 13.40
N GLU A 146 -4.81 17.94 13.01
CA GLU A 146 -5.63 18.77 12.12
C GLU A 146 -5.77 18.13 10.73
N ALA A 147 -4.73 17.48 10.21
CA ALA A 147 -4.76 16.77 8.94
C ALA A 147 -5.83 15.67 8.92
N ARG A 148 -5.94 14.87 9.99
CA ARG A 148 -6.93 13.79 10.12
C ARG A 148 -8.38 14.28 10.02
N ARG A 149 -8.67 15.52 10.45
CA ARG A 149 -10.01 16.15 10.45
C ARG A 149 -10.21 17.14 9.30
N HIS A 150 -9.20 17.29 8.46
CA HIS A 150 -9.24 18.29 7.40
C HIS A 150 -10.31 17.94 6.35
N PRO A 151 -11.13 18.90 5.86
CA PRO A 151 -12.19 18.62 4.87
C PRO A 151 -11.66 18.12 3.53
N ARG A 152 -10.40 18.36 3.21
CA ARG A 152 -9.73 17.91 2.00
C ARG A 152 -8.68 16.80 2.25
N ARG A 153 -8.87 15.99 3.31
CA ARG A 153 -7.90 14.93 3.65
C ARG A 153 -7.77 13.83 2.57
N ASN A 154 -8.82 13.61 1.80
CA ASN A 154 -8.85 12.59 0.73
C ASN A 154 -8.34 13.11 -0.63
N ILE A 155 -7.67 14.30 -0.69
CA ILE A 155 -7.08 14.78 -1.94
C ILE A 155 -5.67 14.24 -2.04
N ILE A 156 -5.49 13.27 -2.93
CA ILE A 156 -4.17 12.76 -3.30
C ILE A 156 -3.52 13.65 -4.38
N THR A 157 -2.20 13.81 -4.27
CA THR A 157 -1.41 14.68 -5.17
C THR A 157 -0.63 13.92 -6.22
N ARG A 158 -0.48 12.57 -6.04
CA ARG A 158 0.14 11.67 -7.01
C ARG A 158 -0.65 10.39 -7.14
N ALA A 159 -0.89 9.96 -8.40
CA ALA A 159 -1.59 8.71 -8.71
C ALA A 159 -1.18 8.16 -10.06
N LEU A 160 -1.28 6.84 -10.23
CA LEU A 160 -1.07 6.17 -11.50
C LEU A 160 -2.32 6.31 -12.39
N GLY A 161 -2.14 6.33 -13.70
CA GLY A 161 -3.22 6.42 -14.68
C GLY A 161 -3.77 7.82 -14.90
N THR A 162 -3.36 8.82 -14.13
CA THR A 162 -3.78 10.22 -14.27
C THR A 162 -2.76 11.04 -15.07
N GLN A 163 -3.18 12.21 -15.56
CA GLN A 163 -2.26 13.15 -16.24
C GLN A 163 -1.43 14.01 -15.26
N GLY A 164 -1.64 13.82 -13.94
CA GLY A 164 -0.89 14.51 -12.90
C GLY A 164 0.51 13.93 -12.64
N ASP A 165 1.10 14.29 -11.49
CA ASP A 165 2.36 13.71 -11.05
C ASP A 165 2.14 12.23 -10.68
N ASN A 166 2.93 11.36 -11.28
CA ASN A 166 2.95 9.91 -11.04
C ASN A 166 4.34 9.42 -10.63
N THR A 167 5.23 10.33 -10.27
CA THR A 167 6.61 10.01 -9.88
C THR A 167 6.61 9.17 -8.60
N PRO A 168 7.13 7.93 -8.62
CA PRO A 168 7.18 7.11 -7.43
C PRO A 168 8.29 7.57 -6.48
N ASP A 169 8.01 7.49 -5.19
CA ASP A 169 9.06 7.39 -4.19
C ASP A 169 9.67 5.99 -4.26
N LEU A 170 10.99 5.92 -4.36
CA LEU A 170 11.74 4.67 -4.48
C LEU A 170 12.72 4.56 -3.32
N LEU A 171 12.55 3.53 -2.52
CA LEU A 171 13.29 3.33 -1.28
C LEU A 171 13.97 1.96 -1.26
N ALA A 172 15.06 1.86 -0.51
CA ALA A 172 15.67 0.60 -0.09
C ALA A 172 15.83 0.64 1.43
N ALA A 173 14.93 -0.03 2.12
CA ALA A 173 14.94 -0.11 3.58
C ALA A 173 15.75 -1.33 4.03
N ASP A 174 16.41 -1.22 5.19
CA ASP A 174 17.04 -2.35 5.85
C ASP A 174 15.96 -3.31 6.38
N ASN A 175 16.12 -4.60 6.09
CA ASN A 175 15.19 -5.65 6.50
C ASN A 175 15.93 -6.66 7.36
N ARG A 176 15.36 -7.04 8.50
CA ARG A 176 15.95 -7.97 9.48
C ARG A 176 14.96 -9.06 9.85
N PRO A 177 15.46 -10.24 10.21
CA PRO A 177 14.63 -11.25 10.85
C PRO A 177 13.87 -10.68 12.05
N GLY A 178 12.57 -10.97 12.13
CA GLY A 178 11.67 -10.45 13.15
C GLY A 178 10.98 -9.14 12.79
N ASP A 179 11.33 -8.49 11.68
CA ASP A 179 10.57 -7.34 11.19
C ASP A 179 9.16 -7.76 10.76
N LEU A 180 8.16 -7.04 11.24
CA LEU A 180 6.79 -7.16 10.77
C LEU A 180 6.45 -5.94 9.89
N TRP A 181 6.06 -6.21 8.66
CA TRP A 181 5.68 -5.20 7.69
C TRP A 181 4.18 -5.18 7.51
N LEU A 182 3.60 -3.98 7.44
CA LEU A 182 2.19 -3.76 7.12
C LEU A 182 2.11 -2.88 5.88
N LEU A 183 1.42 -3.37 4.85
CA LEU A 183 0.96 -2.56 3.71
C LEU A 183 -0.56 -2.38 3.87
N CYS A 184 -1.06 -1.18 3.71
CA CYS A 184 -2.51 -0.94 3.79
C CYS A 184 -2.97 0.24 2.95
N THR A 185 -4.23 0.20 2.55
CA THR A 185 -4.94 1.34 1.96
C THR A 185 -5.42 2.32 3.05
N ASP A 186 -5.86 3.49 2.65
CA ASP A 186 -6.29 4.57 3.56
C ASP A 186 -7.54 4.22 4.37
N GLY A 187 -8.34 3.23 3.90
CA GLY A 187 -9.47 2.71 4.65
C GLY A 187 -9.11 2.12 6.01
N LEU A 188 -7.87 1.66 6.21
CA LEU A 188 -7.36 1.31 7.54
C LEU A 188 -6.93 2.56 8.30
N THR A 189 -5.99 3.34 7.77
CA THR A 189 -5.32 4.44 8.48
C THR A 189 -6.19 5.68 8.65
N GLY A 190 -7.22 5.82 7.83
CA GLY A 190 -8.27 6.83 7.99
C GLY A 190 -9.21 6.55 9.16
N MET A 191 -9.31 5.27 9.59
CA MET A 191 -10.21 4.82 10.66
C MET A 191 -9.46 4.47 11.95
N VAL A 192 -8.27 3.86 11.85
CA VAL A 192 -7.51 3.33 12.99
C VAL A 192 -6.25 4.18 13.18
N PRO A 193 -6.03 4.77 14.37
CA PRO A 193 -4.80 5.52 14.67
C PRO A 193 -3.57 4.61 14.72
N ASP A 194 -2.39 5.17 14.42
CA ASP A 194 -1.13 4.42 14.36
C ASP A 194 -0.77 3.75 15.69
N ASP A 195 -1.09 4.38 16.83
CA ASP A 195 -0.88 3.80 18.17
C ASP A 195 -1.78 2.59 18.46
N GLU A 196 -2.98 2.52 17.86
CA GLU A 196 -3.85 1.35 17.94
C GLU A 196 -3.37 0.24 17.00
N ILE A 197 -2.86 0.60 15.80
CA ILE A 197 -2.21 -0.34 14.89
C ILE A 197 -1.01 -0.97 15.60
N GLU A 198 -0.12 -0.17 16.19
CA GLU A 198 1.06 -0.64 16.93
C GLU A 198 0.67 -1.61 18.04
N ARG A 199 -0.27 -1.21 18.90
CA ARG A 199 -0.75 -2.07 20.01
C ARG A 199 -1.29 -3.41 19.54
N THR A 200 -2.04 -3.40 18.44
CA THR A 200 -2.62 -4.62 17.86
C THR A 200 -1.53 -5.55 17.35
N LEU A 201 -0.56 -5.01 16.59
CA LEU A 201 0.55 -5.79 16.03
C LEU A 201 1.49 -6.34 17.09
N LEU A 202 1.64 -5.66 18.25
CA LEU A 202 2.47 -6.11 19.36
C LEU A 202 1.80 -7.20 20.23
N SER A 203 0.47 -7.26 20.25
CA SER A 203 -0.26 -8.09 21.21
C SER A 203 -0.86 -9.36 20.62
N LEU A 204 -0.96 -9.49 19.30
CA LEU A 204 -1.65 -10.59 18.64
C LEU A 204 -0.74 -11.33 17.64
N PRO A 205 -0.94 -12.64 17.44
CA PRO A 205 -0.34 -13.36 16.30
C PRO A 205 -0.79 -12.78 14.96
N LEU A 206 -0.02 -13.04 13.91
CA LEU A 206 -0.17 -12.45 12.57
C LEU A 206 -1.62 -12.51 12.04
N GLU A 207 -2.23 -13.71 12.06
CA GLU A 207 -3.60 -13.95 11.55
C GLU A 207 -4.65 -13.23 12.40
N GLU A 208 -4.51 -13.24 13.71
CA GLU A 208 -5.43 -12.55 14.61
C GLU A 208 -5.26 -11.01 14.51
N ALA A 209 -4.03 -10.54 14.30
CA ALA A 209 -3.72 -9.13 14.17
C ALA A 209 -4.35 -8.54 12.91
N VAL A 210 -4.25 -9.24 11.76
CA VAL A 210 -4.86 -8.76 10.51
C VAL A 210 -6.38 -8.71 10.62
N ASP A 211 -7.01 -9.73 11.21
CA ASP A 211 -8.46 -9.76 11.43
C ASP A 211 -8.91 -8.67 12.41
N ARG A 212 -8.13 -8.42 13.46
CA ARG A 212 -8.43 -7.35 14.44
C ARG A 212 -8.31 -5.96 13.83
N LEU A 213 -7.28 -5.69 13.03
CA LEU A 213 -7.09 -4.41 12.33
C LEU A 213 -8.26 -4.13 11.37
N LEU A 214 -8.65 -5.13 10.58
CA LEU A 214 -9.84 -5.03 9.73
C LEU A 214 -11.10 -4.76 10.55
N GLY A 215 -11.29 -5.52 11.65
CA GLY A 215 -12.43 -5.33 12.55
C GLY A 215 -12.49 -3.92 13.13
N LEU A 216 -11.36 -3.36 13.57
CA LEU A 216 -11.26 -2.00 14.11
C LEU A 216 -11.67 -0.95 13.07
N ALA A 217 -11.22 -1.08 11.81
CA ALA A 217 -11.61 -0.16 10.74
C ALA A 217 -13.13 -0.22 10.49
N LEU A 218 -13.71 -1.41 10.46
CA LEU A 218 -15.15 -1.61 10.29
C LEU A 218 -15.97 -1.11 11.50
N GLU A 219 -15.49 -1.32 12.72
CA GLU A 219 -16.09 -0.81 13.96
C GLU A 219 -16.09 0.72 14.02
N ALA A 220 -15.02 1.36 13.52
CA ALA A 220 -14.90 2.82 13.43
C ALA A 220 -15.77 3.45 12.33
N GLY A 221 -16.51 2.64 11.58
CA GLY A 221 -17.48 3.09 10.59
C GLY A 221 -17.30 2.50 9.20
N GLY A 222 -16.11 1.96 8.86
CA GLY A 222 -15.85 1.30 7.57
C GLY A 222 -16.26 2.16 6.38
N SER A 223 -15.90 3.46 6.39
CA SER A 223 -16.39 4.41 5.39
C SER A 223 -15.78 4.21 4.00
N ASP A 224 -14.71 3.42 3.91
CA ASP A 224 -14.02 3.08 2.68
C ASP A 224 -13.74 1.59 2.57
N ASN A 225 -13.23 1.17 1.40
CA ASN A 225 -12.63 -0.14 1.20
C ASN A 225 -11.42 -0.27 2.10
N VAL A 226 -11.18 -1.43 2.67
CA VAL A 226 -10.07 -1.68 3.61
C VAL A 226 -9.27 -2.86 3.12
N THR A 227 -8.02 -2.63 2.76
CA THR A 227 -7.13 -3.69 2.29
C THR A 227 -5.80 -3.62 3.03
N LEU A 228 -5.35 -4.75 3.54
CA LEU A 228 -4.08 -4.82 4.26
C LEU A 228 -3.36 -6.16 4.06
N ILE A 229 -2.04 -6.10 4.04
CA ILE A 229 -1.13 -7.25 4.04
C ILE A 229 -0.21 -7.11 5.25
N LEU A 230 -0.10 -8.17 6.05
CA LEU A 230 0.95 -8.33 7.04
C LEU A 230 1.98 -9.34 6.54
N TYR A 231 3.26 -9.01 6.69
CA TYR A 231 4.37 -9.86 6.34
C TYR A 231 5.39 -9.88 7.47
N LEU A 232 5.65 -11.06 8.04
CA LEU A 232 6.68 -11.30 9.05
C LEU A 232 7.91 -11.91 8.38
N ASP A 233 9.07 -11.23 8.48
CA ASP A 233 10.34 -11.79 8.05
C ASP A 233 10.86 -12.73 9.16
N GLU A 234 10.51 -14.00 9.06
CA GLU A 234 11.02 -15.01 9.98
C GLU A 234 12.51 -15.26 9.74
N GLU A 235 13.24 -15.65 10.78
CA GLU A 235 14.64 -16.04 10.64
C GLU A 235 14.78 -17.16 9.61
N ASP A 236 15.47 -16.88 8.53
CA ASP A 236 15.90 -17.91 7.60
C ASP A 236 17.04 -18.70 8.29
N SER A 237 16.75 -19.92 8.72
CA SER A 237 17.76 -20.83 9.29
C SER A 237 18.91 -21.15 8.32
N THR A 238 18.90 -20.57 7.13
CA THR A 238 19.89 -20.76 6.06
C THR A 238 20.97 -19.69 5.99
N TRP A 239 20.88 -18.57 6.76
CA TRP A 239 21.83 -17.43 6.68
C TRP A 239 23.15 -17.62 7.46
N ASN A 240 23.38 -18.77 8.10
CA ASN A 240 24.62 -19.10 8.81
C ASN A 240 25.62 -19.93 7.98
N ARG A 241 25.68 -19.78 6.66
CA ARG A 241 26.73 -20.38 5.83
C ARG A 241 27.23 -19.36 4.80
N ASP A 242 28.24 -18.64 5.20
CA ASP A 242 29.57 -18.34 4.64
C ASP A 242 30.15 -17.04 5.18
#